data_0e83d5ccb27074f22ea129232c9f459d
#
_entry.id   0e83d5ccb27074f22ea129232c9f459d
#
_cell.length_a   1.000
_cell.length_b   1.000
_cell.length_c   1.000
_cell.angle_alpha   90.00
_cell.angle_beta   90.00
_cell.angle_gamma   90.00
#
_symmetry.space_group_name_H-M   'P 1'
#
loop_
_entity.id
_entity.type
_entity.pdbx_description
1 polymer ?
#
loop_
_entity_poly.entity_id
_entity_poly.type
_entity_poly.pdbx_seq_one_letter_code
_entity_poly.pdbx_strand_id
1 'polypeptide(L)'
;MAESVSYPPALVEGYLEYARIQTKYYETGTIDLGNIGWIYPSTLLPCVGLVANDPDAPFIPPSDPNVAGYIAAMITRGSDNTPLGSTYVPIVALPSDERDLSPVLQRLYRLNNDGREYGGECAFKYVVGEFVANIYEHSHFHHAYIMAQKYPGKGFVEFSFYDDGMTIPGSLSSAGMNFKNDVEAIAMAVNGLSSKKMEGRGYDLQHNVEISIKGLMAEISLVSRSGILHIDGNGPKGYMLREKYKLNGTGISVRSPYPAKEVNIYEHLQ
;
A
#
# COMPACT_ATOMS: atom_id res chain seq x y z
N MET A 1 -15.45 35.06 2.54
CA MET A 1 -14.69 34.02 3.25
C MET A 1 -13.91 33.27 2.16
N ALA A 2 -12.57 33.35 2.18
CA ALA A 2 -11.76 32.58 1.24
C ALA A 2 -11.91 31.11 1.61
N GLU A 3 -12.36 30.28 0.66
CA GLU A 3 -12.31 28.82 0.81
C GLU A 3 -10.83 28.44 1.03
N SER A 4 -10.54 27.88 2.19
CA SER A 4 -9.21 27.31 2.45
C SER A 4 -9.02 26.18 1.45
N VAL A 5 -8.08 26.33 0.52
CA VAL A 5 -7.66 25.26 -0.37
C VAL A 5 -7.06 24.17 0.52
N SER A 6 -7.87 23.13 0.80
CA SER A 6 -7.41 21.97 1.54
C SER A 6 -6.59 21.09 0.58
N TYR A 7 -5.29 21.03 0.78
CA TYR A 7 -4.44 20.07 0.07
C TYR A 7 -4.81 18.65 0.50
N PRO A 8 -4.81 17.67 -0.44
CA PRO A 8 -5.03 16.29 -0.09
C PRO A 8 -3.93 15.76 0.84
N PRO A 9 -4.23 14.73 1.67
CA PRO A 9 -3.23 14.08 2.53
C PRO A 9 -2.05 13.54 1.72
N ALA A 10 -0.88 13.46 2.35
CA ALA A 10 0.36 13.09 1.67
C ALA A 10 0.32 11.70 1.00
N LEU A 11 -0.37 10.70 1.60
CA LEU A 11 -0.57 9.39 0.98
C LEU A 11 -1.46 9.46 -0.26
N VAL A 12 -2.47 10.33 -0.24
CA VAL A 12 -3.34 10.57 -1.41
C VAL A 12 -2.55 11.25 -2.53
N GLU A 13 -1.72 12.26 -2.19
CA GLU A 13 -0.83 12.90 -3.16
C GLU A 13 0.17 11.92 -3.78
N GLY A 14 0.75 11.00 -2.97
CA GLY A 14 1.62 9.94 -3.46
C GLY A 14 0.95 9.08 -4.53
N TYR A 15 -0.30 8.68 -4.30
CA TYR A 15 -1.06 7.96 -5.32
C TYR A 15 -1.37 8.84 -6.55
N LEU A 16 -1.75 10.09 -6.37
CA LEU A 16 -2.05 10.99 -7.49
C LEU A 16 -0.82 11.24 -8.37
N GLU A 17 0.39 11.21 -7.81
CA GLU A 17 1.62 11.26 -8.60
C GLU A 17 1.77 10.02 -9.49
N TYR A 18 1.55 8.81 -8.94
CA TYR A 18 1.47 7.60 -9.76
C TYR A 18 0.40 7.71 -10.85
N ALA A 19 -0.79 8.18 -10.52
CA ALA A 19 -1.88 8.28 -11.47
C ALA A 19 -1.56 9.23 -12.65
N ARG A 20 -0.75 10.28 -12.43
CA ARG A 20 -0.22 11.15 -13.49
C ARG A 20 0.78 10.42 -14.38
N ILE A 21 1.69 9.61 -13.78
CA ILE A 21 2.64 8.76 -14.52
C ILE A 21 1.89 7.75 -15.38
N GLN A 22 0.93 7.04 -14.79
CA GLN A 22 0.08 6.07 -15.49
C GLN A 22 -0.70 6.71 -16.66
N THR A 23 -1.29 7.88 -16.42
CA THR A 23 -2.02 8.61 -17.48
C THR A 23 -1.10 8.95 -18.64
N LYS A 24 0.10 9.48 -18.34
CA LYS A 24 1.10 9.80 -19.37
C LYS A 24 1.54 8.55 -20.13
N TYR A 25 1.75 7.44 -19.44
CA TYR A 25 2.06 6.16 -20.06
C TYR A 25 0.95 5.72 -21.04
N TYR A 26 -0.31 5.80 -20.69
CA TYR A 26 -1.42 5.44 -21.59
C TYR A 26 -1.53 6.40 -22.79
N GLU A 27 -1.10 7.65 -22.65
CA GLU A 27 -1.10 8.65 -23.74
C GLU A 27 0.12 8.50 -24.68
N THR A 28 1.28 8.07 -24.17
CA THR A 28 2.55 8.11 -24.90
C THR A 28 3.22 6.75 -25.12
N GLY A 29 2.76 5.71 -24.41
CA GLY A 29 3.42 4.41 -24.35
C GLY A 29 4.73 4.41 -23.54
N THR A 30 5.08 5.50 -22.84
CA THR A 30 6.36 5.65 -22.13
C THR A 30 6.13 5.86 -20.64
N ILE A 31 6.78 5.07 -19.80
CA ILE A 31 6.80 5.26 -18.34
C ILE A 31 7.86 6.29 -18.01
N ASP A 32 7.44 7.52 -17.72
CA ASP A 32 8.33 8.66 -17.54
C ASP A 32 8.39 9.14 -16.09
N LEU A 33 9.53 8.94 -15.45
CA LEU A 33 9.87 9.44 -14.12
C LEU A 33 10.83 10.64 -14.15
N GLY A 34 11.14 11.19 -15.32
CA GLY A 34 12.18 12.20 -15.51
C GLY A 34 12.07 13.44 -14.63
N ASN A 35 10.86 13.86 -14.29
CA ASN A 35 10.58 15.04 -13.46
C ASN A 35 10.31 14.70 -11.98
N ILE A 36 10.50 13.46 -11.55
CA ILE A 36 10.26 13.03 -10.16
C ILE A 36 11.44 13.48 -9.29
N GLY A 37 11.18 14.38 -8.35
CA GLY A 37 12.19 14.86 -7.38
C GLY A 37 12.39 13.92 -6.20
N TRP A 38 11.37 13.15 -5.83
CA TRP A 38 11.41 12.07 -4.84
C TRP A 38 10.21 11.14 -5.05
N ILE A 39 10.37 9.86 -4.73
CA ILE A 39 9.30 8.87 -4.87
C ILE A 39 9.05 8.15 -3.54
N TYR A 40 7.80 8.15 -3.11
CA TYR A 40 7.36 7.43 -1.91
C TYR A 40 6.88 6.01 -2.25
N PRO A 41 6.83 5.09 -1.27
CA PRO A 41 6.28 3.76 -1.47
C PRO A 41 4.89 3.74 -2.13
N SER A 42 4.00 4.64 -1.71
CA SER A 42 2.65 4.81 -2.26
C SER A 42 2.61 5.16 -3.76
N THR A 43 3.69 5.75 -4.28
CA THR A 43 3.88 6.04 -5.72
C THR A 43 4.65 4.90 -6.40
N LEU A 44 5.73 4.41 -5.76
CA LEU A 44 6.68 3.51 -6.40
C LEU A 44 6.09 2.12 -6.64
N LEU A 45 5.36 1.54 -5.66
CA LEU A 45 4.83 0.17 -5.83
C LEU A 45 3.88 0.02 -7.01
N PRO A 46 2.86 0.88 -7.20
CA PRO A 46 2.01 0.77 -8.37
C PRO A 46 2.76 1.09 -9.68
N CYS A 47 3.83 1.91 -9.66
CA CYS A 47 4.72 2.08 -10.82
C CYS A 47 5.45 0.78 -11.18
N VAL A 48 5.90 0.01 -10.19
CA VAL A 48 6.51 -1.30 -10.43
C VAL A 48 5.49 -2.27 -11.02
N GLY A 49 4.25 -2.26 -10.53
CA GLY A 49 3.16 -3.02 -11.13
C GLY A 49 2.90 -2.63 -12.58
N LEU A 50 2.97 -1.34 -12.92
CA LEU A 50 2.84 -0.87 -14.30
C LEU A 50 3.95 -1.42 -15.20
N VAL A 51 5.21 -1.40 -14.73
CA VAL A 51 6.36 -1.98 -15.45
C VAL A 51 6.22 -3.50 -15.60
N ALA A 52 5.76 -4.19 -14.56
CA ALA A 52 5.59 -5.64 -14.61
C ALA A 52 4.52 -6.08 -15.64
N ASN A 53 3.47 -5.27 -15.82
CA ASN A 53 2.41 -5.52 -16.79
C ASN A 53 2.81 -5.16 -18.24
N ASP A 54 3.83 -4.31 -18.44
CA ASP A 54 4.39 -3.98 -19.75
C ASP A 54 5.92 -3.80 -19.65
N PRO A 55 6.67 -4.92 -19.56
CA PRO A 55 8.11 -4.89 -19.36
C PRO A 55 8.89 -4.32 -20.56
N ASP A 56 8.28 -4.26 -21.73
CA ASP A 56 8.87 -3.70 -22.96
C ASP A 56 8.60 -2.19 -23.12
N ALA A 57 7.81 -1.60 -22.23
CA ALA A 57 7.54 -0.15 -22.27
C ALA A 57 8.83 0.67 -22.14
N PRO A 58 9.07 1.68 -22.99
CA PRO A 58 10.15 2.62 -22.82
C PRO A 58 10.09 3.28 -21.43
N PHE A 59 11.22 3.32 -20.75
CA PHE A 59 11.34 3.84 -19.38
C PHE A 59 12.32 5.02 -19.34
N ILE A 60 11.86 6.15 -18.81
CA ILE A 60 12.69 7.32 -18.55
C ILE A 60 12.92 7.42 -17.03
N PRO A 61 14.17 7.20 -16.55
CA PRO A 61 14.47 7.29 -15.12
C PRO A 61 14.41 8.76 -14.63
N PRO A 62 14.34 8.98 -13.31
CA PRO A 62 14.47 10.31 -12.73
C PRO A 62 15.75 11.01 -13.17
N SER A 63 15.66 12.32 -13.43
CA SER A 63 16.82 13.14 -13.81
C SER A 63 17.82 13.32 -12.67
N ASP A 64 17.36 13.25 -11.40
CA ASP A 64 18.24 13.24 -10.22
C ASP A 64 18.88 11.85 -10.06
N PRO A 65 20.23 11.75 -10.17
CA PRO A 65 20.94 10.48 -10.01
C PRO A 65 20.72 9.79 -8.65
N ASN A 66 20.48 10.57 -7.59
CA ASN A 66 20.23 10.00 -6.26
C ASN A 66 18.87 9.30 -6.22
N VAL A 67 17.85 9.91 -6.82
CA VAL A 67 16.51 9.30 -6.91
C VAL A 67 16.52 8.09 -7.85
N ALA A 68 17.21 8.18 -8.98
CA ALA A 68 17.39 7.05 -9.90
C ALA A 68 18.12 5.88 -9.21
N GLY A 69 19.20 6.18 -8.49
CA GLY A 69 19.96 5.19 -7.70
C GLY A 69 19.13 4.56 -6.57
N TYR A 70 18.28 5.34 -5.91
CA TYR A 70 17.34 4.83 -4.91
C TYR A 70 16.36 3.83 -5.53
N ILE A 71 15.70 4.18 -6.63
CA ILE A 71 14.74 3.29 -7.32
C ILE A 71 15.43 1.99 -7.77
N ALA A 72 16.61 2.11 -8.39
CA ALA A 72 17.39 0.94 -8.81
C ALA A 72 17.71 0.04 -7.61
N ALA A 73 18.11 0.60 -6.47
CA ALA A 73 18.37 -0.15 -5.25
C ALA A 73 17.10 -0.84 -4.70
N MET A 74 15.94 -0.19 -4.77
CA MET A 74 14.67 -0.79 -4.33
C MET A 74 14.30 -2.02 -5.16
N ILE A 75 14.49 -1.95 -6.48
CA ILE A 75 14.15 -3.04 -7.41
C ILE A 75 15.18 -4.18 -7.30
N THR A 76 16.48 -3.88 -7.34
CA THR A 76 17.53 -4.92 -7.41
C THR A 76 17.77 -5.64 -6.09
N ARG A 77 17.66 -4.94 -4.95
CA ARG A 77 17.91 -5.53 -3.62
C ARG A 77 16.75 -6.36 -3.07
N GLY A 78 15.61 -6.36 -3.73
CA GLY A 78 14.49 -7.26 -3.40
C GLY A 78 14.88 -8.75 -3.45
N SER A 79 15.85 -9.11 -4.28
CA SER A 79 16.38 -10.48 -4.44
C SER A 79 17.57 -10.80 -3.54
N ASP A 80 18.26 -9.81 -2.97
CA ASP A 80 19.51 -10.01 -2.23
C ASP A 80 19.31 -10.04 -0.70
N ASN A 81 20.13 -10.87 0.00
CA ASN A 81 20.23 -10.89 1.46
C ASN A 81 21.02 -9.67 1.99
N THR A 82 20.54 -8.46 1.74
CA THR A 82 21.24 -7.24 2.16
C THR A 82 21.23 -7.08 3.68
N PRO A 83 22.34 -6.68 4.33
CA PRO A 83 22.46 -6.58 5.77
C PRO A 83 21.48 -5.57 6.38
N LEU A 84 21.02 -5.87 7.58
CA LEU A 84 20.26 -4.98 8.47
C LEU A 84 21.01 -3.66 8.71
N GLY A 85 20.32 -2.56 8.62
CA GLY A 85 20.87 -1.20 8.84
C GLY A 85 20.39 -0.18 7.81
N SER A 86 19.65 -0.63 6.79
CA SER A 86 19.05 0.26 5.80
C SER A 86 17.81 0.96 6.35
N THR A 87 17.55 2.16 5.86
CA THR A 87 16.32 2.91 6.15
C THR A 87 15.12 2.39 5.37
N TYR A 88 15.25 1.27 4.65
CA TYR A 88 14.22 0.76 3.75
C TYR A 88 14.12 -0.78 3.77
N VAL A 89 12.95 -1.27 3.45
CA VAL A 89 12.71 -2.62 2.96
C VAL A 89 12.58 -2.52 1.45
N PRO A 90 13.44 -3.21 0.69
CA PRO A 90 13.34 -3.19 -0.76
C PRO A 90 11.99 -3.74 -1.22
N ILE A 91 11.68 -3.55 -2.50
CA ILE A 91 10.48 -4.11 -3.08
C ILE A 91 10.56 -5.64 -3.03
N VAL A 92 9.61 -6.24 -2.33
CA VAL A 92 9.48 -7.69 -2.19
C VAL A 92 8.26 -8.13 -2.99
N ALA A 93 8.49 -8.97 -4.00
CA ALA A 93 7.40 -9.62 -4.72
C ALA A 93 6.80 -10.74 -3.87
N LEU A 94 5.48 -10.80 -3.78
CA LEU A 94 4.78 -11.92 -3.19
C LEU A 94 4.75 -13.10 -4.18
N PRO A 95 5.01 -14.34 -3.73
CA PRO A 95 4.92 -15.51 -4.59
C PRO A 95 3.48 -15.74 -5.04
N SER A 96 3.29 -16.30 -6.23
CA SER A 96 1.96 -16.66 -6.73
C SER A 96 1.32 -17.80 -5.94
N ASP A 97 2.13 -18.68 -5.36
CA ASP A 97 1.69 -19.76 -4.49
C ASP A 97 1.85 -19.37 -3.03
N GLU A 98 0.73 -19.33 -2.29
CA GLU A 98 0.72 -18.99 -0.86
C GLU A 98 1.61 -19.91 -0.01
N ARG A 99 1.84 -21.16 -0.46
CA ARG A 99 2.73 -22.11 0.23
C ARG A 99 4.17 -21.62 0.31
N ASP A 100 4.59 -20.76 -0.61
CA ASP A 100 5.93 -20.17 -0.66
C ASP A 100 6.02 -18.83 0.09
N LEU A 101 4.92 -18.38 0.72
CA LEU A 101 4.84 -17.09 1.39
C LEU A 101 5.66 -17.01 2.69
N SER A 102 5.69 -18.09 3.48
CA SER A 102 6.30 -18.09 4.81
C SER A 102 7.78 -17.63 4.81
N PRO A 103 8.66 -18.10 3.91
CA PRO A 103 10.03 -17.61 3.82
C PRO A 103 10.13 -16.12 3.48
N VAL A 104 9.23 -15.62 2.64
CA VAL A 104 9.16 -14.20 2.23
C VAL A 104 8.80 -13.32 3.42
N LEU A 105 7.75 -13.68 4.17
CA LEU A 105 7.36 -12.94 5.38
C LEU A 105 8.44 -12.97 6.46
N GLN A 106 9.07 -14.13 6.70
CA GLN A 106 10.17 -14.23 7.65
C GLN A 106 11.36 -13.34 7.26
N ARG A 107 11.67 -13.24 5.96
CA ARG A 107 12.68 -12.32 5.47
C ARG A 107 12.28 -10.86 5.71
N LEU A 108 11.05 -10.50 5.38
CA LEU A 108 10.51 -9.17 5.58
C LEU A 108 10.54 -8.77 7.06
N TYR A 109 10.15 -9.66 7.97
CA TYR A 109 10.21 -9.41 9.42
C TYR A 109 11.65 -9.19 9.89
N ARG A 110 12.59 -10.03 9.48
CA ARG A 110 14.02 -9.86 9.84
C ARG A 110 14.60 -8.54 9.33
N LEU A 111 14.28 -8.14 8.10
CA LEU A 111 14.70 -6.84 7.54
C LEU A 111 14.16 -5.64 8.33
N ASN A 112 13.07 -5.82 9.05
CA ASN A 112 12.44 -4.81 9.91
C ASN A 112 12.74 -5.03 11.40
N ASN A 113 13.83 -5.71 11.77
CA ASN A 113 14.19 -5.98 13.17
C ASN A 113 13.02 -6.57 13.98
N ASP A 114 12.32 -7.54 13.37
CA ASP A 114 11.11 -8.19 13.90
C ASP A 114 10.00 -7.23 14.34
N GLY A 115 9.98 -6.01 13.81
CA GLY A 115 8.97 -5.01 14.11
C GLY A 115 9.20 -4.18 15.37
N ARG A 116 10.36 -4.30 16.04
CA ARG A 116 10.66 -3.61 17.29
C ARG A 116 10.59 -2.07 17.19
N GLU A 117 10.82 -1.52 16.01
CA GLU A 117 10.74 -0.09 15.74
C GLU A 117 9.37 0.35 15.20
N TYR A 118 8.42 -0.60 15.03
CA TYR A 118 7.14 -0.40 14.32
C TYR A 118 5.93 -0.82 15.17
N GLY A 119 5.94 -0.51 16.43
CA GLY A 119 4.86 -0.85 17.35
C GLY A 119 5.01 -2.20 18.05
N GLY A 120 6.20 -2.81 17.97
CA GLY A 120 6.52 -4.11 18.55
C GLY A 120 6.28 -5.27 17.59
N GLU A 121 6.86 -6.41 17.92
CA GLU A 121 6.84 -7.61 17.07
C GLU A 121 5.42 -8.09 16.76
N CYS A 122 4.55 -8.13 17.79
CA CYS A 122 3.18 -8.62 17.61
C CYS A 122 2.37 -7.71 16.70
N ALA A 123 2.40 -6.40 16.93
CA ALA A 123 1.64 -5.43 16.13
C ALA A 123 2.11 -5.41 14.67
N PHE A 124 3.41 -5.40 14.46
CA PHE A 124 4.00 -5.38 13.12
C PHE A 124 3.66 -6.65 12.32
N LYS A 125 3.87 -7.83 12.91
CA LYS A 125 3.58 -9.10 12.24
C LYS A 125 2.10 -9.27 11.96
N TYR A 126 1.25 -8.83 12.88
CA TYR A 126 -0.20 -8.85 12.69
C TYR A 126 -0.59 -7.95 11.50
N VAL A 127 -0.24 -6.67 11.55
CA VAL A 127 -0.64 -5.71 10.50
C VAL A 127 -0.14 -6.14 9.11
N VAL A 128 1.13 -6.54 9.00
CA VAL A 128 1.69 -7.00 7.71
C VAL A 128 1.05 -8.32 7.28
N GLY A 129 0.88 -9.27 8.20
CA GLY A 129 0.29 -10.57 7.91
C GLY A 129 -1.13 -10.47 7.39
N GLU A 130 -1.97 -9.65 8.02
CA GLU A 130 -3.36 -9.47 7.62
C GLU A 130 -3.50 -8.75 6.26
N PHE A 131 -2.68 -7.72 5.98
CA PHE A 131 -2.72 -7.10 4.65
C PHE A 131 -2.29 -8.08 3.55
N VAL A 132 -1.29 -8.92 3.82
CA VAL A 132 -0.85 -9.96 2.89
C VAL A 132 -1.92 -11.04 2.73
N ALA A 133 -2.52 -11.52 3.83
CA ALA A 133 -3.61 -12.49 3.77
C ALA A 133 -4.78 -11.99 2.92
N ASN A 134 -5.17 -10.71 3.07
CA ASN A 134 -6.21 -10.11 2.25
C ASN A 134 -5.87 -10.12 0.75
N ILE A 135 -4.60 -9.95 0.36
CA ILE A 135 -4.17 -10.05 -1.02
C ILE A 135 -4.42 -11.48 -1.54
N TYR A 136 -3.95 -12.51 -0.84
CA TYR A 136 -4.15 -13.91 -1.28
C TYR A 136 -5.61 -14.33 -1.26
N GLU A 137 -6.36 -13.89 -0.29
CA GLU A 137 -7.76 -14.29 -0.13
C GLU A 137 -8.70 -13.67 -1.14
N HIS A 138 -8.41 -12.46 -1.63
CA HIS A 138 -9.39 -11.67 -2.36
C HIS A 138 -8.94 -11.19 -3.74
N SER A 139 -7.63 -11.11 -4.03
CA SER A 139 -7.20 -10.40 -5.22
C SER A 139 -7.03 -11.28 -6.46
N HIS A 140 -6.66 -12.57 -6.32
CA HIS A 140 -6.29 -13.41 -7.46
C HIS A 140 -5.26 -12.73 -8.39
N PHE A 141 -4.24 -12.12 -7.81
CA PHE A 141 -3.24 -11.31 -8.47
C PHE A 141 -2.33 -12.11 -9.43
N HIS A 142 -1.74 -11.42 -10.40
CA HIS A 142 -0.55 -11.88 -11.13
C HIS A 142 0.72 -11.32 -10.52
N HIS A 143 0.67 -10.05 -10.10
CA HIS A 143 1.78 -9.38 -9.43
C HIS A 143 1.30 -8.72 -8.13
N ALA A 144 2.01 -8.97 -7.04
CA ALA A 144 1.81 -8.26 -5.79
C ALA A 144 3.15 -7.94 -5.13
N TYR A 145 3.23 -6.77 -4.52
CA TYR A 145 4.46 -6.21 -3.98
C TYR A 145 4.25 -5.56 -2.61
N ILE A 146 5.32 -5.61 -1.81
CA ILE A 146 5.41 -4.89 -0.53
C ILE A 146 6.72 -4.12 -0.50
N MET A 147 6.72 -2.94 0.07
CA MET A 147 7.93 -2.22 0.46
C MET A 147 7.69 -1.33 1.67
N ALA A 148 8.79 -0.90 2.31
CA ALA A 148 8.73 0.11 3.36
C ALA A 148 9.94 1.04 3.29
N GLN A 149 9.75 2.29 3.70
CA GLN A 149 10.80 3.29 3.79
C GLN A 149 10.68 4.07 5.09
N LYS A 150 11.76 4.11 5.87
CA LYS A 150 11.90 4.98 7.05
C LYS A 150 12.38 6.37 6.62
N TYR A 151 11.78 7.38 7.22
CA TYR A 151 12.17 8.78 7.06
C TYR A 151 12.48 9.38 8.44
N PRO A 152 13.63 9.01 9.08
CA PRO A 152 13.93 9.44 10.44
C PRO A 152 13.95 10.96 10.60
N GLY A 153 14.49 11.68 9.61
CA GLY A 153 14.51 13.14 9.59
C GLY A 153 13.13 13.80 9.42
N LYS A 154 12.11 13.03 9.03
CA LYS A 154 10.70 13.47 8.92
C LYS A 154 9.82 12.86 10.00
N GLY A 155 10.35 11.94 10.82
CA GLY A 155 9.66 11.32 11.94
C GLY A 155 8.57 10.33 11.56
N PHE A 156 8.65 9.66 10.40
CA PHE A 156 7.68 8.63 9.99
C PHE A 156 8.32 7.47 9.23
N VAL A 157 7.57 6.38 9.13
CA VAL A 157 7.79 5.27 8.21
C VAL A 157 6.56 5.10 7.33
N GLU A 158 6.77 4.73 6.07
CA GLU A 158 5.70 4.40 5.14
C GLU A 158 5.86 2.95 4.68
N PHE A 159 4.79 2.17 4.84
CA PHE A 159 4.61 0.83 4.29
C PHE A 159 3.61 0.90 3.16
N SER A 160 3.87 0.17 2.08
CA SER A 160 2.91 0.06 1.00
C SER A 160 2.80 -1.36 0.51
N PHE A 161 1.58 -1.71 0.11
CA PHE A 161 1.17 -2.98 -0.48
C PHE A 161 0.46 -2.66 -1.79
N TYR A 162 0.70 -3.46 -2.80
CA TYR A 162 0.05 -3.34 -4.10
C TYR A 162 -0.18 -4.72 -4.67
N ASP A 163 -1.34 -4.93 -5.29
CA ASP A 163 -1.65 -6.06 -6.14
C ASP A 163 -2.37 -5.59 -7.41
N ASP A 164 -2.19 -6.32 -8.51
CA ASP A 164 -2.85 -6.09 -9.81
C ASP A 164 -4.09 -6.95 -10.03
N GLY A 165 -4.58 -7.58 -8.98
CA GLY A 165 -5.67 -8.53 -9.05
C GLY A 165 -7.06 -7.91 -8.99
N MET A 166 -8.01 -8.69 -8.46
CA MET A 166 -9.39 -8.26 -8.27
C MET A 166 -9.42 -7.10 -7.26
N THR A 167 -10.07 -6.03 -7.66
CA THR A 167 -10.23 -4.83 -6.83
C THR A 167 -11.21 -5.07 -5.67
N ILE A 168 -11.13 -4.27 -4.59
CA ILE A 168 -12.13 -4.33 -3.50
C ILE A 168 -13.56 -4.21 -4.03
N PRO A 169 -13.90 -3.19 -4.87
CA PRO A 169 -15.23 -3.14 -5.48
C PRO A 169 -15.57 -4.36 -6.33
N GLY A 170 -14.58 -4.92 -7.04
CA GLY A 170 -14.76 -6.13 -7.84
C GLY A 170 -15.10 -7.35 -7.00
N SER A 171 -14.39 -7.55 -5.90
CA SER A 171 -14.61 -8.65 -4.95
C SER A 171 -16.00 -8.57 -4.30
N LEU A 172 -16.43 -7.39 -3.84
CA LEU A 172 -17.76 -7.19 -3.27
C LEU A 172 -18.87 -7.38 -4.31
N SER A 173 -18.68 -6.89 -5.55
CA SER A 173 -19.64 -7.11 -6.64
C SER A 173 -19.80 -8.58 -6.98
N SER A 174 -18.71 -9.36 -7.01
CA SER A 174 -18.74 -10.81 -7.26
C SER A 174 -19.51 -11.55 -6.16
N ALA A 175 -19.50 -11.03 -4.94
CA ALA A 175 -20.30 -11.58 -3.82
C ALA A 175 -21.76 -11.10 -3.83
N GLY A 176 -22.19 -10.32 -4.83
CA GLY A 176 -23.55 -9.82 -4.98
C GLY A 176 -23.87 -8.64 -4.07
N MET A 177 -22.86 -7.95 -3.54
CA MET A 177 -23.05 -6.75 -2.71
C MET A 177 -23.25 -5.51 -3.57
N ASN A 178 -24.16 -4.62 -3.17
CA ASN A 178 -24.45 -3.39 -3.86
C ASN A 178 -23.80 -2.21 -3.12
N PHE A 179 -23.23 -1.29 -3.86
CA PHE A 179 -22.68 -0.02 -3.38
C PHE A 179 -22.87 1.07 -4.44
N LYS A 180 -22.86 2.32 -4.04
CA LYS A 180 -23.13 3.47 -4.93
C LYS A 180 -21.91 3.86 -5.77
N ASN A 181 -20.72 3.67 -5.23
CA ASN A 181 -19.45 4.02 -5.86
C ASN A 181 -18.30 3.26 -5.20
N ASP A 182 -17.11 3.32 -5.81
CA ASP A 182 -15.93 2.58 -5.33
C ASP A 182 -15.45 3.02 -3.95
N VAL A 183 -15.67 4.28 -3.53
CA VAL A 183 -15.35 4.74 -2.16
C VAL A 183 -16.24 4.05 -1.13
N GLU A 184 -17.54 3.94 -1.41
CA GLU A 184 -18.48 3.22 -0.53
C GLU A 184 -18.09 1.74 -0.42
N ALA A 185 -17.70 1.10 -1.53
CA ALA A 185 -17.23 -0.27 -1.51
C ALA A 185 -16.01 -0.47 -0.60
N ILE A 186 -15.01 0.43 -0.70
CA ILE A 186 -13.83 0.38 0.17
C ILE A 186 -14.24 0.61 1.63
N ALA A 187 -15.12 1.58 1.91
CA ALA A 187 -15.62 1.83 3.26
C ALA A 187 -16.39 0.64 3.83
N MET A 188 -17.18 -0.06 3.01
CA MET A 188 -17.86 -1.30 3.42
C MET A 188 -16.85 -2.38 3.82
N ALA A 189 -15.80 -2.59 3.04
CA ALA A 189 -14.76 -3.57 3.36
C ALA A 189 -14.01 -3.22 4.66
N VAL A 190 -13.66 -1.94 4.86
CA VAL A 190 -13.01 -1.45 6.09
C VAL A 190 -13.92 -1.60 7.31
N ASN A 191 -15.24 -1.54 7.16
CA ASN A 191 -16.21 -1.76 8.23
C ASN A 191 -16.58 -3.24 8.43
N GLY A 192 -15.77 -4.17 7.96
CA GLY A 192 -15.93 -5.60 8.21
C GLY A 192 -16.89 -6.33 7.28
N LEU A 193 -17.35 -5.69 6.19
CA LEU A 193 -18.12 -6.38 5.16
C LEU A 193 -17.16 -7.11 4.22
N SER A 194 -17.13 -8.45 4.32
CA SER A 194 -16.29 -9.32 3.50
C SER A 194 -17.12 -10.00 2.41
N SER A 195 -16.50 -10.23 1.26
CA SER A 195 -17.06 -11.06 0.19
C SER A 195 -17.18 -12.55 0.59
N LYS A 196 -16.49 -13.00 1.63
CA LYS A 196 -16.58 -14.37 2.16
C LYS A 196 -17.67 -14.46 3.23
N LYS A 197 -18.67 -15.32 2.97
CA LYS A 197 -19.82 -15.61 3.88
C LYS A 197 -19.46 -16.59 5.00
N MET A 198 -18.24 -16.64 5.51
CA MET A 198 -17.88 -17.55 6.61
C MET A 198 -18.02 -16.83 7.96
N GLU A 199 -18.82 -17.40 8.85
CA GLU A 199 -18.94 -16.95 10.25
C GLU A 199 -17.55 -16.86 10.89
N GLY A 200 -17.24 -15.72 11.51
CA GLY A 200 -15.99 -15.47 12.22
C GLY A 200 -14.81 -14.98 11.37
N ARG A 201 -14.95 -14.80 10.06
CA ARG A 201 -13.96 -14.19 9.14
C ARG A 201 -14.58 -12.99 8.46
N GLY A 202 -13.90 -11.86 8.47
CA GLY A 202 -14.39 -10.64 7.81
C GLY A 202 -14.04 -9.36 8.56
N TYR A 203 -13.47 -9.48 9.75
CA TYR A 203 -13.05 -8.31 10.56
C TYR A 203 -11.57 -7.98 10.40
N ASP A 204 -10.82 -8.77 9.62
CA ASP A 204 -9.36 -8.68 9.53
C ASP A 204 -8.90 -7.32 9.01
N LEU A 205 -9.53 -6.78 7.96
CA LEU A 205 -9.23 -5.44 7.46
C LEU A 205 -9.66 -4.35 8.45
N GLN A 206 -10.80 -4.50 9.12
CA GLN A 206 -11.28 -3.56 10.15
C GLN A 206 -10.28 -3.49 11.32
N HIS A 207 -9.91 -4.63 11.89
CA HIS A 207 -8.95 -4.69 12.99
C HIS A 207 -7.59 -4.13 12.59
N ASN A 208 -7.15 -4.41 11.37
CA ASN A 208 -5.89 -3.89 10.84
C ASN A 208 -5.90 -2.35 10.76
N VAL A 209 -7.00 -1.78 10.28
CA VAL A 209 -7.21 -0.32 10.26
C VAL A 209 -7.25 0.23 11.69
N GLU A 210 -7.97 -0.42 12.62
CA GLU A 210 -8.04 0.03 14.00
C GLU A 210 -6.69 0.01 14.71
N ILE A 211 -5.92 -1.07 14.59
CA ILE A 211 -4.57 -1.16 15.15
C ILE A 211 -3.68 -0.06 14.56
N SER A 212 -3.75 0.15 13.25
CA SER A 212 -2.95 1.17 12.58
C SER A 212 -3.31 2.59 13.06
N ILE A 213 -4.60 2.94 13.10
CA ILE A 213 -5.05 4.29 13.45
C ILE A 213 -4.95 4.55 14.96
N LYS A 214 -5.50 3.64 15.79
CA LYS A 214 -5.60 3.85 17.25
C LYS A 214 -4.33 3.40 17.98
N GLY A 215 -3.73 2.28 17.55
CA GLY A 215 -2.50 1.74 18.15
C GLY A 215 -1.26 2.46 17.65
N LEU A 216 -0.99 2.39 16.37
CA LEU A 216 0.22 2.96 15.76
C LEU A 216 0.13 4.45 15.50
N MET A 217 -1.02 5.10 15.73
CA MET A 217 -1.25 6.52 15.42
C MET A 217 -0.94 6.85 13.96
N ALA A 218 -1.21 5.91 13.07
CA ALA A 218 -0.91 6.00 11.65
C ALA A 218 -2.00 6.74 10.87
N GLU A 219 -1.68 7.08 9.61
CA GLU A 219 -2.66 7.34 8.57
C GLU A 219 -2.63 6.21 7.54
N ILE A 220 -3.77 5.88 6.95
CA ILE A 220 -3.91 4.83 5.93
C ILE A 220 -4.60 5.41 4.71
N SER A 221 -4.15 5.01 3.52
CA SER A 221 -4.84 5.25 2.25
C SER A 221 -5.05 3.92 1.54
N LEU A 222 -6.32 3.60 1.25
CA LEU A 222 -6.72 2.47 0.43
C LEU A 222 -7.19 3.00 -0.92
N VAL A 223 -6.61 2.48 -1.99
CA VAL A 223 -6.97 2.85 -3.36
C VAL A 223 -7.39 1.60 -4.10
N SER A 224 -8.59 1.59 -4.68
CA SER A 224 -9.06 0.47 -5.49
C SER A 224 -10.04 0.99 -6.54
N ARG A 225 -9.76 0.69 -7.81
CA ARG A 225 -10.46 1.27 -8.97
C ARG A 225 -10.46 2.81 -8.92
N SER A 226 -11.64 3.42 -8.92
CA SER A 226 -11.81 4.88 -8.89
C SER A 226 -11.99 5.44 -7.48
N GLY A 227 -11.90 4.62 -6.44
CA GLY A 227 -12.07 5.03 -5.04
C GLY A 227 -10.73 5.19 -4.33
N ILE A 228 -10.61 6.26 -3.52
CA ILE A 228 -9.62 6.39 -2.46
C ILE A 228 -10.36 6.58 -1.14
N LEU A 229 -10.02 5.78 -0.14
CA LEU A 229 -10.41 6.00 1.25
C LEU A 229 -9.15 6.29 2.05
N HIS A 230 -9.04 7.51 2.55
CA HIS A 230 -8.00 7.92 3.48
C HIS A 230 -8.56 7.98 4.88
N ILE A 231 -7.84 7.41 5.86
CA ILE A 231 -8.26 7.36 7.27
C ILE A 231 -7.08 7.85 8.12
N ASP A 232 -7.34 8.81 8.96
CA ASP A 232 -6.41 9.35 9.96
C ASP A 232 -7.12 9.52 11.31
N GLY A 233 -6.47 10.15 12.30
CA GLY A 233 -7.06 10.43 13.60
C GLY A 233 -8.32 11.32 13.58
N ASN A 234 -8.61 11.99 12.46
CA ASN A 234 -9.81 12.80 12.25
C ASN A 234 -10.96 12.00 11.62
N GLY A 235 -10.72 10.76 11.25
CA GLY A 235 -11.69 9.86 10.63
C GLY A 235 -11.52 9.69 9.11
N PRO A 236 -12.45 8.95 8.49
CA PRO A 236 -12.34 8.60 7.08
C PRO A 236 -12.71 9.77 6.16
N LYS A 237 -11.96 9.92 5.05
CA LYS A 237 -12.23 10.83 3.94
C LYS A 237 -12.17 10.08 2.62
N GLY A 238 -13.26 10.12 1.85
CA GLY A 238 -13.36 9.49 0.53
C GLY A 238 -13.08 10.46 -0.61
N TYR A 239 -12.37 9.97 -1.63
CA TYR A 239 -12.10 10.71 -2.86
C TYR A 239 -12.47 9.87 -4.07
N MET A 240 -13.24 10.44 -4.99
CA MET A 240 -13.54 9.80 -6.27
C MET A 240 -12.55 10.28 -7.33
N LEU A 241 -11.87 9.33 -7.94
CA LEU A 241 -10.95 9.57 -9.05
C LEU A 241 -11.69 9.68 -10.38
N ARG A 242 -11.13 10.46 -11.30
CA ARG A 242 -11.54 10.39 -12.70
C ARG A 242 -11.11 9.06 -13.29
N GLU A 243 -11.86 8.55 -14.27
CA GLU A 243 -11.62 7.24 -14.91
C GLU A 243 -10.15 7.02 -15.33
N LYS A 244 -9.51 8.05 -15.89
CA LYS A 244 -8.09 7.99 -16.31
C LYS A 244 -7.09 7.84 -15.16
N TYR A 245 -7.51 8.03 -13.91
CA TYR A 245 -6.68 7.94 -12.70
C TYR A 245 -6.98 6.72 -11.87
N LYS A 246 -7.83 5.81 -12.37
CA LYS A 246 -8.17 4.58 -11.65
C LYS A 246 -6.95 3.68 -11.50
N LEU A 247 -6.90 2.94 -10.39
CA LEU A 247 -5.94 1.88 -10.16
C LEU A 247 -6.48 0.55 -10.70
N ASN A 248 -5.68 -0.15 -11.48
CA ASN A 248 -5.95 -1.54 -11.83
C ASN A 248 -5.36 -2.40 -10.71
N GLY A 249 -6.23 -2.89 -9.81
CA GLY A 249 -5.83 -3.60 -8.61
C GLY A 249 -6.17 -2.87 -7.32
N THR A 250 -5.42 -3.15 -6.26
CA THR A 250 -5.57 -2.52 -4.96
C THR A 250 -4.22 -2.04 -4.42
N GLY A 251 -4.19 -0.81 -3.92
CA GLY A 251 -3.04 -0.21 -3.22
C GLY A 251 -3.42 0.15 -1.79
N ILE A 252 -2.60 -0.26 -0.83
CA ILE A 252 -2.74 0.13 0.58
C ILE A 252 -1.42 0.76 1.01
N SER A 253 -1.48 1.97 1.56
CA SER A 253 -0.31 2.65 2.12
C SER A 253 -0.60 3.09 3.54
N VAL A 254 0.32 2.79 4.43
CA VAL A 254 0.25 3.10 5.87
C VAL A 254 1.46 3.97 6.21
N ARG A 255 1.22 5.11 6.83
CA ARG A 255 2.28 5.98 7.34
C ARG A 255 2.11 6.14 8.84
N SER A 256 3.07 5.64 9.62
CA SER A 256 3.07 5.73 11.06
C SER A 256 4.22 6.60 11.57
N PRO A 257 4.10 7.22 12.75
CA PRO A 257 5.22 7.87 13.44
C PRO A 257 6.41 6.92 13.60
N TYR A 258 7.63 7.45 13.54
CA TYR A 258 8.86 6.68 13.69
C TYR A 258 9.79 7.35 14.72
N PRO A 259 10.32 6.60 15.71
CA PRO A 259 9.93 5.23 16.05
C PRO A 259 8.51 5.16 16.62
N ALA A 260 7.76 4.12 16.25
CA ALA A 260 6.44 3.86 16.83
C ALA A 260 6.58 3.33 18.26
N LYS A 261 5.63 3.69 19.12
CA LYS A 261 5.52 3.11 20.46
C LYS A 261 5.00 1.67 20.35
N GLU A 262 5.41 0.83 21.33
CA GLU A 262 4.90 -0.54 21.42
C GLU A 262 3.38 -0.54 21.60
N VAL A 263 2.70 -1.43 20.86
CA VAL A 263 1.24 -1.54 20.81
C VAL A 263 0.81 -2.92 21.30
N ASN A 264 -0.11 -2.94 22.25
CA ASN A 264 -0.81 -4.16 22.64
C ASN A 264 -2.00 -4.36 21.69
N ILE A 265 -1.86 -5.28 20.73
CA ILE A 265 -2.90 -5.55 19.73
C ILE A 265 -4.23 -6.01 20.34
N TYR A 266 -4.20 -6.70 21.49
CA TYR A 266 -5.42 -7.22 22.14
C TYR A 266 -6.36 -6.13 22.64
N GLU A 267 -5.90 -4.90 22.79
CA GLU A 267 -6.75 -3.75 23.13
C GLU A 267 -7.58 -3.25 21.93
N HIS A 268 -7.27 -3.74 20.73
CA HIS A 268 -7.88 -3.31 19.47
C HIS A 268 -8.59 -4.44 18.70
N LEU A 269 -8.63 -5.67 19.26
CA LEU A 269 -9.25 -6.86 18.65
C LEU A 269 -10.62 -7.21 19.27
N GLN A 270 -11.32 -6.24 19.89
CA GLN A 270 -12.62 -6.46 20.56
C GLN A 270 -13.79 -6.16 19.64
#